data_4aa63e9b9383e397be1d11ffc35f28aa
#
_entry.id   4aa63e9b9383e397be1d11ffc35f28aa
#
_cell.length_a   1.000
_cell.length_b   1.000
_cell.length_c   1.000
_cell.angle_alpha   90.00
_cell.angle_beta   90.00
_cell.angle_gamma   90.00
#
_symmetry.space_group_name_H-M   'P 1'
#
loop_
_entity.id
_entity.type
_entity.pdbx_description
1 polymer ?
#
loop_
_entity_poly.entity_id
_entity_poly.type
_entity_poly.pdbx_seq_one_letter_code
_entity_poly.pdbx_strand_id
1 'polypeptide(L)'
;MNKKICVIGSSNIDQFSYISEFPSSGETLIGDSFETGFGGKGANQAVMAGLLGADVYMISCLGNDIFGDSTINNFIENNVNVDHIQRVKVSSGVAPIWVNAKGENKIIVIPGANNEIDANKAKASLQEIENVSYLIGQAEIPMDVNHDVFDYAKQNNITTVFNPVSYTHLTLPT
;
A
#
# COMPACT_ATOMS: atom_id res chain seq x y z
N MET A 1 27.99 4.91 0.28
CA MET A 1 26.94 4.18 1.01
C MET A 1 25.70 4.18 0.15
N ASN A 2 25.08 3.03 -0.08
CA ASN A 2 23.79 2.97 -0.80
C ASN A 2 22.73 3.68 0.05
N LYS A 3 21.97 4.56 -0.57
CA LYS A 3 20.86 5.25 0.08
C LYS A 3 19.69 4.29 0.21
N LYS A 4 19.18 4.11 1.43
CA LYS A 4 18.01 3.30 1.69
C LYS A 4 16.71 4.10 1.53
N ILE A 5 15.71 3.47 0.96
CA ILE A 5 14.36 4.02 0.79
C ILE A 5 13.42 3.23 1.69
N CYS A 6 12.73 3.90 2.58
CA CYS A 6 11.59 3.33 3.30
C CYS A 6 10.29 3.79 2.63
N VAL A 7 9.41 2.86 2.37
CA VAL A 7 8.04 3.15 1.92
C VAL A 7 7.10 2.77 3.06
N ILE A 8 6.36 3.76 3.59
CA ILE A 8 5.26 3.50 4.51
C ILE A 8 3.94 3.64 3.74
N GLY A 9 3.08 2.63 3.79
CA GLY A 9 1.83 2.74 3.03
C GLY A 9 1.03 1.46 2.92
N SER A 10 0.01 1.55 2.07
CA SER A 10 -0.97 0.51 1.80
C SER A 10 -0.42 -0.64 0.98
N SER A 11 -1.03 -1.81 1.21
CA SER A 11 -0.89 -2.99 0.37
C SER A 11 -2.26 -3.64 0.22
N ASN A 12 -2.68 -3.88 -1.01
CA ASN A 12 -3.98 -4.46 -1.33
C ASN A 12 -3.83 -5.65 -2.27
N ILE A 13 -4.85 -6.51 -2.30
CA ILE A 13 -5.09 -7.41 -3.42
C ILE A 13 -6.20 -6.84 -4.26
N ASP A 14 -5.90 -6.47 -5.50
CA ASP A 14 -6.86 -6.02 -6.48
C ASP A 14 -7.56 -7.24 -7.09
N GLN A 15 -8.89 -7.22 -7.14
CA GLN A 15 -9.75 -8.32 -7.59
C GLN A 15 -10.55 -7.84 -8.81
N PHE A 16 -10.04 -8.12 -10.00
CA PHE A 16 -10.67 -7.71 -11.24
C PHE A 16 -11.75 -8.71 -11.66
N SER A 17 -12.95 -8.21 -11.87
CA SER A 17 -14.07 -8.95 -12.47
C SER A 17 -14.43 -8.26 -13.78
N TYR A 18 -14.21 -8.95 -14.88
CA TYR A 18 -14.58 -8.47 -16.21
C TYR A 18 -16.00 -8.86 -16.53
N ILE A 19 -16.80 -7.91 -16.99
CA ILE A 19 -18.25 -8.04 -17.20
C ILE A 19 -18.66 -7.29 -18.47
N SER A 20 -19.74 -7.69 -19.10
CA SER A 20 -20.28 -6.99 -20.28
C SER A 20 -20.77 -5.58 -19.94
N GLU A 21 -21.54 -5.45 -18.83
CA GLU A 21 -22.11 -4.21 -18.31
C GLU A 21 -22.22 -4.26 -16.78
N PHE A 22 -22.32 -3.11 -16.13
CA PHE A 22 -22.51 -3.07 -14.67
C PHE A 22 -23.92 -3.52 -14.29
N PRO A 23 -24.06 -4.37 -13.24
CA PRO A 23 -25.37 -4.79 -12.78
C PRO A 23 -26.18 -3.63 -12.21
N SER A 24 -27.49 -3.67 -12.48
CA SER A 24 -28.47 -2.82 -11.82
C SER A 24 -28.69 -3.29 -10.37
N SER A 25 -29.40 -2.47 -9.57
CA SER A 25 -29.70 -2.85 -8.19
C SER A 25 -30.55 -4.15 -8.14
N GLY A 26 -30.05 -5.17 -7.42
CA GLY A 26 -30.69 -6.47 -7.27
C GLY A 26 -30.49 -7.43 -8.44
N GLU A 27 -29.76 -7.04 -9.47
CA GLU A 27 -29.45 -7.90 -10.62
C GLU A 27 -28.25 -8.80 -10.33
N THR A 28 -28.28 -10.03 -10.89
CA THR A 28 -27.15 -10.95 -10.91
C THR A 28 -26.70 -11.12 -12.35
N LEU A 29 -25.43 -10.81 -12.62
CA LEU A 29 -24.79 -11.04 -13.92
C LEU A 29 -23.79 -12.19 -13.83
N ILE A 30 -23.58 -12.86 -14.97
CA ILE A 30 -22.47 -13.79 -15.14
C ILE A 30 -21.31 -12.97 -15.71
N GLY A 31 -20.16 -12.99 -15.01
CA GLY A 31 -18.95 -12.33 -15.48
C GLY A 31 -18.21 -13.13 -16.54
N ASP A 32 -17.35 -12.48 -17.30
CA ASP A 32 -16.59 -13.08 -18.39
C ASP A 32 -15.28 -13.72 -17.88
N SER A 33 -14.57 -13.06 -16.96
CA SER A 33 -13.33 -13.54 -16.35
C SER A 33 -13.05 -12.88 -15.01
N PHE A 34 -12.10 -13.47 -14.28
CA PHE A 34 -11.64 -12.99 -12.98
C PHE A 34 -10.12 -13.06 -12.91
N GLU A 35 -9.49 -12.00 -12.39
CA GLU A 35 -8.06 -11.94 -12.15
C GLU A 35 -7.78 -11.30 -10.78
N THR A 36 -6.63 -11.62 -10.20
CA THR A 36 -6.12 -10.93 -9.02
C THR A 36 -4.76 -10.30 -9.32
N GLY A 37 -4.50 -9.15 -8.73
CA GLY A 37 -3.23 -8.45 -8.83
C GLY A 37 -2.78 -7.89 -7.49
N PHE A 38 -1.50 -7.56 -7.39
CA PHE A 38 -0.99 -6.83 -6.24
C PHE A 38 -1.21 -5.35 -6.46
N GLY A 39 -1.82 -4.69 -5.47
CA GLY A 39 -2.17 -3.29 -5.49
C GLY A 39 -1.83 -2.59 -4.18
N GLY A 40 -2.35 -1.37 -4.03
CA GLY A 40 -1.99 -0.45 -2.97
C GLY A 40 -0.83 0.45 -3.40
N LYS A 41 -1.00 1.78 -3.20
CA LYS A 41 -0.01 2.76 -3.68
C LYS A 41 1.34 2.62 -2.98
N GLY A 42 1.35 2.20 -1.69
CA GLY A 42 2.56 1.89 -0.96
C GLY A 42 3.30 0.72 -1.59
N ALA A 43 2.61 -0.40 -1.78
CA ALA A 43 3.17 -1.60 -2.40
C ALA A 43 3.72 -1.31 -3.80
N ASN A 44 2.95 -0.62 -4.64
CA ASN A 44 3.37 -0.29 -6.01
C ASN A 44 4.65 0.55 -6.05
N GLN A 45 4.79 1.52 -5.13
CA GLN A 45 6.00 2.35 -5.05
C GLN A 45 7.20 1.56 -4.53
N ALA A 46 7.02 0.70 -3.53
CA ALA A 46 8.08 -0.14 -2.99
C ALA A 46 8.60 -1.13 -4.05
N VAL A 47 7.69 -1.85 -4.72
CA VAL A 47 8.02 -2.80 -5.78
C VAL A 47 8.74 -2.10 -6.93
N MET A 48 8.24 -0.95 -7.40
CA MET A 48 8.91 -0.22 -8.49
C MET A 48 10.32 0.22 -8.08
N ALA A 49 10.53 0.70 -6.86
CA ALA A 49 11.84 1.09 -6.37
C ALA A 49 12.79 -0.12 -6.29
N GLY A 50 12.31 -1.29 -5.83
CA GLY A 50 13.08 -2.54 -5.81
C GLY A 50 13.47 -3.01 -7.20
N LEU A 51 12.55 -2.98 -8.17
CA LEU A 51 12.81 -3.31 -9.58
C LEU A 51 13.84 -2.37 -10.22
N LEU A 52 13.89 -1.11 -9.79
CA LEU A 52 14.90 -0.13 -10.23
C LEU A 52 16.26 -0.31 -9.51
N GLY A 53 16.40 -1.30 -8.63
CA GLY A 53 17.65 -1.64 -7.95
C GLY A 53 17.95 -0.80 -6.70
N ALA A 54 16.94 -0.14 -6.12
CA ALA A 54 17.11 0.55 -4.85
C ALA A 54 17.13 -0.43 -3.67
N ASP A 55 17.76 -0.05 -2.56
CA ASP A 55 17.72 -0.76 -1.27
C ASP A 55 16.43 -0.30 -0.55
N VAL A 56 15.34 -1.10 -0.66
CA VAL A 56 13.99 -0.70 -0.28
C VAL A 56 13.47 -1.52 0.90
N TYR A 57 12.87 -0.84 1.85
CA TYR A 57 12.20 -1.40 3.01
C TYR A 57 10.71 -1.01 3.00
N MET A 58 9.82 -2.00 3.11
CA MET A 58 8.39 -1.74 3.23
C MET A 58 7.96 -1.72 4.69
N ILE A 59 7.32 -0.64 5.11
CA ILE A 59 6.63 -0.48 6.39
C ILE A 59 5.13 -0.49 6.09
N SER A 60 4.46 -1.58 6.40
CA SER A 60 3.04 -1.80 6.09
C SER A 60 2.38 -2.67 7.14
N CYS A 61 1.08 -2.85 7.02
CA CYS A 61 0.32 -3.77 7.85
C CYS A 61 -0.51 -4.72 7.00
N LEU A 62 -0.37 -6.03 7.24
CA LEU A 62 -1.04 -7.09 6.50
C LEU A 62 -1.83 -8.00 7.45
N GLY A 63 -2.90 -8.58 6.95
CA GLY A 63 -3.67 -9.59 7.67
C GLY A 63 -2.90 -10.91 7.81
N ASN A 64 -3.22 -11.69 8.85
CA ASN A 64 -2.76 -13.08 8.98
C ASN A 64 -3.61 -13.99 8.09
N ASP A 65 -3.55 -13.78 6.78
CA ASP A 65 -4.34 -14.46 5.76
C ASP A 65 -3.51 -14.75 4.50
N ILE A 66 -4.09 -15.51 3.56
CA ILE A 66 -3.42 -15.88 2.31
C ILE A 66 -3.01 -14.67 1.46
N PHE A 67 -3.74 -13.56 1.54
CA PHE A 67 -3.43 -12.33 0.82
C PHE A 67 -2.21 -11.64 1.41
N GLY A 68 -2.11 -11.60 2.74
CA GLY A 68 -0.91 -11.09 3.42
C GLY A 68 0.33 -11.92 3.10
N ASP A 69 0.21 -13.25 3.08
CA ASP A 69 1.33 -14.15 2.77
C ASP A 69 1.78 -14.00 1.31
N SER A 70 0.83 -13.93 0.36
CA SER A 70 1.16 -13.72 -1.05
C SER A 70 1.78 -12.34 -1.30
N THR A 71 1.33 -11.30 -0.58
CA THR A 71 1.90 -9.95 -0.68
C THR A 71 3.36 -9.91 -0.19
N ILE A 72 3.67 -10.61 0.91
CA ILE A 72 5.06 -10.73 1.40
C ILE A 72 5.93 -11.42 0.35
N ASN A 73 5.47 -12.53 -0.24
CA ASN A 73 6.21 -13.22 -1.28
C ASN A 73 6.47 -12.33 -2.50
N ASN A 74 5.46 -11.57 -2.94
CA ASN A 74 5.61 -10.61 -4.03
C ASN A 74 6.65 -9.53 -3.72
N PHE A 75 6.71 -9.02 -2.49
CA PHE A 75 7.74 -8.08 -2.08
C PHE A 75 9.15 -8.67 -2.16
N ILE A 76 9.33 -9.89 -1.62
CA ILE A 76 10.62 -10.60 -1.63
C ILE A 76 11.09 -10.85 -3.07
N GLU A 77 10.20 -11.32 -3.94
CA GLU A 77 10.49 -11.57 -5.37
C GLU A 77 10.91 -10.29 -6.12
N ASN A 78 10.46 -9.12 -5.65
CA ASN A 78 10.78 -7.81 -6.23
C ASN A 78 11.84 -7.04 -5.44
N ASN A 79 12.67 -7.71 -4.64
CA ASN A 79 13.81 -7.14 -3.88
C ASN A 79 13.40 -6.06 -2.87
N VAL A 80 12.22 -6.17 -2.27
CA VAL A 80 11.75 -5.30 -1.19
C VAL A 80 11.95 -6.03 0.14
N ASN A 81 12.61 -5.40 1.11
CA ASN A 81 12.76 -5.92 2.46
C ASN A 81 11.42 -5.87 3.21
N VAL A 82 11.05 -6.97 3.87
CA VAL A 82 9.75 -7.20 4.52
C VAL A 82 9.84 -7.28 6.06
N ASP A 83 11.01 -7.07 6.65
CA ASP A 83 11.24 -7.27 8.09
C ASP A 83 10.39 -6.35 8.98
N HIS A 84 9.89 -5.25 8.40
CA HIS A 84 9.11 -4.23 9.09
C HIS A 84 7.61 -4.25 8.76
N ILE A 85 7.12 -5.35 8.22
CA ILE A 85 5.69 -5.54 7.96
C ILE A 85 4.99 -6.00 9.24
N GLN A 86 3.98 -5.24 9.67
CA GLN A 86 3.14 -5.61 10.81
C GLN A 86 2.11 -6.65 10.37
N ARG A 87 1.81 -7.62 11.26
CA ARG A 87 0.80 -8.65 11.00
C ARG A 87 -0.31 -8.55 12.04
N VAL A 88 -1.56 -8.56 11.58
CA VAL A 88 -2.76 -8.38 12.41
C VAL A 88 -3.82 -9.44 12.11
N LYS A 89 -4.86 -9.52 12.98
CA LYS A 89 -5.96 -10.48 12.81
C LYS A 89 -7.03 -10.00 11.82
N VAL A 90 -7.06 -8.68 11.53
CA VAL A 90 -7.95 -8.12 10.52
C VAL A 90 -7.48 -8.58 9.14
N SER A 91 -8.40 -8.78 8.20
CA SER A 91 -8.06 -9.18 6.83
C SER A 91 -7.14 -8.18 6.15
N SER A 92 -6.27 -8.65 5.27
CA SER A 92 -5.51 -7.79 4.36
C SER A 92 -6.42 -6.87 3.55
N GLY A 93 -5.89 -5.73 3.11
CA GLY A 93 -6.62 -4.82 2.23
C GLY A 93 -6.97 -5.47 0.90
N VAL A 94 -8.18 -5.22 0.40
CA VAL A 94 -8.63 -5.70 -0.92
C VAL A 94 -9.34 -4.60 -1.69
N ALA A 95 -9.26 -4.67 -3.01
CA ALA A 95 -9.99 -3.79 -3.91
C ALA A 95 -10.76 -4.60 -4.97
N PRO A 96 -12.03 -4.95 -4.74
CA PRO A 96 -12.92 -5.41 -5.80
C PRO A 96 -13.06 -4.37 -6.89
N ILE A 97 -12.76 -4.76 -8.13
CA ILE A 97 -12.73 -3.89 -9.32
C ILE A 97 -13.56 -4.53 -10.40
N TRP A 98 -14.64 -3.88 -10.80
CA TRP A 98 -15.45 -4.30 -11.94
C TRP A 98 -15.04 -3.50 -13.16
N VAL A 99 -14.79 -4.21 -14.26
CA VAL A 99 -14.40 -3.59 -15.54
C VAL A 99 -15.40 -4.03 -16.60
N ASN A 100 -16.08 -3.08 -17.25
CA ASN A 100 -17.05 -3.40 -18.30
C ASN A 100 -16.39 -3.45 -19.69
N ALA A 101 -17.15 -3.88 -20.70
CA ALA A 101 -16.69 -4.01 -22.08
C ALA A 101 -16.22 -2.69 -22.71
N LYS A 102 -16.56 -1.53 -22.14
CA LYS A 102 -16.09 -0.20 -22.58
C LYS A 102 -14.78 0.23 -21.92
N GLY A 103 -14.24 -0.59 -21.00
CA GLY A 103 -13.06 -0.25 -20.20
C GLY A 103 -13.34 0.70 -19.03
N GLU A 104 -14.62 0.99 -18.74
CA GLU A 104 -15.01 1.72 -17.53
C GLU A 104 -14.86 0.83 -16.30
N ASN A 105 -14.44 1.39 -15.18
CA ASN A 105 -14.30 0.63 -13.94
C ASN A 105 -15.10 1.20 -12.78
N LYS A 106 -15.44 0.31 -11.83
CA LYS A 106 -15.94 0.65 -10.50
C LYS A 106 -15.11 -0.07 -9.47
N ILE A 107 -14.60 0.67 -8.50
CA ILE A 107 -13.67 0.16 -7.50
C ILE A 107 -14.26 0.39 -6.11
N ILE A 108 -14.21 -0.65 -5.29
CA ILE A 108 -14.52 -0.57 -3.86
C ILE A 108 -13.23 -0.89 -3.11
N VAL A 109 -12.69 0.07 -2.36
CA VAL A 109 -11.52 -0.17 -1.53
C VAL A 109 -11.96 -0.56 -0.13
N ILE A 110 -11.49 -1.71 0.33
CA ILE A 110 -11.66 -2.20 1.70
C ILE A 110 -10.27 -2.19 2.35
N PRO A 111 -9.95 -1.19 3.17
CA PRO A 111 -8.59 -0.99 3.68
C PRO A 111 -8.08 -2.15 4.54
N GLY A 112 -8.95 -2.79 5.32
CA GLY A 112 -8.56 -3.91 6.19
C GLY A 112 -7.36 -3.54 7.07
N ALA A 113 -6.34 -4.37 7.05
CA ALA A 113 -5.12 -4.22 7.83
C ALA A 113 -4.37 -2.89 7.58
N ASN A 114 -4.57 -2.21 6.45
CA ASN A 114 -3.96 -0.91 6.21
C ASN A 114 -4.39 0.14 7.27
N ASN A 115 -5.59 0.01 7.84
CA ASN A 115 -6.06 0.89 8.89
C ASN A 115 -5.52 0.54 10.29
N GLU A 116 -4.87 -0.61 10.44
CA GLU A 116 -4.34 -1.11 11.72
C GLU A 116 -2.83 -0.85 11.87
N ILE A 117 -2.23 -0.12 10.94
CA ILE A 117 -0.81 0.20 11.01
C ILE A 117 -0.52 1.06 12.27
N ASP A 118 0.42 0.60 13.09
CA ASP A 118 0.81 1.26 14.33
C ASP A 118 1.96 2.24 14.09
N ALA A 119 1.72 3.53 14.37
CA ALA A 119 2.70 4.60 14.18
C ALA A 119 3.96 4.41 15.05
N ASN A 120 3.85 3.87 16.27
CA ASN A 120 5.01 3.67 17.13
C ASN A 120 5.90 2.54 16.62
N LYS A 121 5.29 1.45 16.13
CA LYS A 121 6.04 0.38 15.46
C LYS A 121 6.69 0.88 14.18
N ALA A 122 6.00 1.70 13.38
CA ALA A 122 6.56 2.28 12.17
C ALA A 122 7.75 3.22 12.47
N LYS A 123 7.67 4.03 13.53
CA LYS A 123 8.81 4.85 14.01
C LYS A 123 9.97 3.98 14.50
N ALA A 124 9.69 2.91 15.25
CA ALA A 124 10.72 1.96 15.68
C ALA A 124 11.42 1.31 14.48
N SER A 125 10.67 0.94 13.45
CA SER A 125 11.24 0.42 12.20
C SER A 125 12.23 1.39 11.55
N LEU A 126 11.90 2.69 11.49
CA LEU A 126 12.84 3.71 10.99
C LEU A 126 14.09 3.88 11.84
N GLN A 127 14.00 3.58 13.15
CA GLN A 127 15.19 3.60 14.03
C GLN A 127 16.11 2.40 13.80
N GLU A 128 15.53 1.24 13.52
CA GLU A 128 16.25 -0.01 13.30
C GLU A 128 16.94 -0.03 11.92
N ILE A 129 16.34 0.62 10.91
CA ILE A 129 16.91 0.68 9.57
C ILE A 129 17.99 1.77 9.52
N GLU A 130 19.25 1.35 9.52
CA GLU A 130 20.37 2.28 9.41
C GLU A 130 20.42 2.98 8.05
N ASN A 131 20.80 4.27 8.04
CA ASN A 131 21.09 5.06 6.83
C ASN A 131 19.88 5.27 5.89
N VAL A 132 18.67 5.38 6.44
CA VAL A 132 17.48 5.77 5.68
C VAL A 132 17.69 7.18 5.13
N SER A 133 17.57 7.33 3.82
CA SER A 133 17.70 8.63 3.14
C SER A 133 16.34 9.22 2.76
N TYR A 134 15.39 8.36 2.44
CA TYR A 134 14.05 8.76 1.99
C TYR A 134 12.97 7.96 2.68
N LEU A 135 11.91 8.66 3.10
CA LEU A 135 10.64 8.07 3.52
C LEU A 135 9.57 8.49 2.51
N ILE A 136 8.93 7.52 1.88
CA ILE A 136 7.85 7.75 0.91
C ILE A 136 6.53 7.28 1.54
N GLY A 137 5.48 8.11 1.45
CA GLY A 137 4.14 7.77 1.94
C GLY A 137 3.04 8.21 1.00
N GLN A 138 1.82 7.73 1.23
CA GLN A 138 0.64 7.98 0.41
C GLN A 138 -0.59 8.14 1.30
N ALA A 139 -1.67 8.70 0.75
CA ALA A 139 -2.93 8.90 1.47
C ALA A 139 -3.86 7.66 1.41
N GLU A 140 -3.32 6.46 1.68
CA GLU A 140 -4.08 5.19 1.73
C GLU A 140 -3.92 4.41 3.05
N ILE A 141 -3.27 5.03 4.03
CA ILE A 141 -3.25 4.59 5.44
C ILE A 141 -3.76 5.75 6.30
N PRO A 142 -4.08 5.55 7.59
CA PRO A 142 -4.53 6.63 8.45
C PRO A 142 -3.59 7.84 8.42
N MET A 143 -4.16 9.03 8.24
CA MET A 143 -3.37 10.25 8.04
C MET A 143 -2.60 10.68 9.29
N ASP A 144 -3.12 10.38 10.47
CA ASP A 144 -2.42 10.59 11.75
C ASP A 144 -1.15 9.75 11.84
N VAL A 145 -1.17 8.51 11.36
CA VAL A 145 0.04 7.66 11.23
C VAL A 145 1.05 8.30 10.29
N ASN A 146 0.58 8.77 9.10
CA ASN A 146 1.46 9.48 8.17
C ASN A 146 2.10 10.69 8.85
N HIS A 147 1.31 11.55 9.52
CA HIS A 147 1.82 12.74 10.21
C HIS A 147 2.89 12.39 11.25
N ASP A 148 2.59 11.44 12.13
CA ASP A 148 3.50 11.02 13.22
C ASP A 148 4.84 10.50 12.69
N VAL A 149 4.79 9.65 11.64
CA VAL A 149 5.99 9.01 11.09
C VAL A 149 6.80 9.98 10.24
N PHE A 150 6.14 10.88 9.51
CA PHE A 150 6.80 11.93 8.72
C PHE A 150 7.46 12.98 9.62
N ASP A 151 6.81 13.39 10.71
CA ASP A 151 7.41 14.29 11.69
C ASP A 151 8.66 13.68 12.34
N TYR A 152 8.60 12.39 12.69
CA TYR A 152 9.74 11.64 13.18
C TYR A 152 10.88 11.61 12.13
N ALA A 153 10.57 11.30 10.88
CA ALA A 153 11.55 11.25 9.80
C ALA A 153 12.25 12.62 9.61
N LYS A 154 11.47 13.69 9.63
CA LYS A 154 11.96 15.07 9.51
C LYS A 154 12.91 15.46 10.64
N GLN A 155 12.56 15.09 11.89
CA GLN A 155 13.42 15.32 13.06
C GLN A 155 14.74 14.55 13.00
N ASN A 156 14.80 13.45 12.24
CA ASN A 156 15.99 12.62 12.05
C ASN A 156 16.68 12.85 10.69
N ASN A 157 16.42 13.98 10.01
CA ASN A 157 17.01 14.37 8.73
C ASN A 157 16.77 13.36 7.59
N ILE A 158 15.67 12.64 7.62
CA ILE A 158 15.20 11.76 6.53
C ILE A 158 14.36 12.61 5.57
N THR A 159 14.68 12.59 4.30
CA THR A 159 13.89 13.31 3.28
C THR A 159 12.53 12.62 3.10
N THR A 160 11.45 13.37 3.21
CA THR A 160 10.09 12.85 3.07
C THR A 160 9.50 13.16 1.70
N VAL A 161 8.80 12.19 1.12
CA VAL A 161 8.07 12.32 -0.16
C VAL A 161 6.65 11.81 0.06
N PHE A 162 5.65 12.66 -0.19
CA PHE A 162 4.25 12.30 0.00
C PHE A 162 3.47 12.35 -1.32
N ASN A 163 2.74 11.26 -1.61
CA ASN A 163 1.85 11.16 -2.76
C ASN A 163 0.37 11.24 -2.30
N PRO A 164 -0.32 12.38 -2.49
CA PRO A 164 -1.68 12.59 -2.02
C PRO A 164 -2.77 12.05 -2.96
N VAL A 165 -2.44 11.34 -4.03
CA VAL A 165 -3.34 11.03 -5.18
C VAL A 165 -4.71 10.43 -4.79
N SER A 166 -4.83 9.77 -3.64
CA SER A 166 -6.13 9.28 -3.16
C SER A 166 -6.96 10.34 -2.42
N TYR A 167 -6.41 11.52 -2.19
CA TYR A 167 -7.05 12.62 -1.44
C TYR A 167 -7.12 13.86 -2.31
N THR A 168 -8.23 14.01 -3.05
CA THR A 168 -8.43 15.15 -3.98
C THR A 168 -8.68 16.49 -3.28
N HIS A 169 -8.75 16.52 -1.94
CA HIS A 169 -9.08 17.73 -1.15
C HIS A 169 -8.01 18.09 -0.10
N LEU A 170 -6.79 17.56 -0.22
CA LEU A 170 -5.68 18.03 0.62
C LEU A 170 -5.28 19.44 0.20
N THR A 171 -5.75 20.44 0.96
CA THR A 171 -5.06 21.74 0.98
C THR A 171 -3.81 21.55 1.82
N LEU A 172 -2.64 21.51 1.17
CA LEU A 172 -1.37 21.59 1.89
C LEU A 172 -1.32 22.94 2.60
N PRO A 173 -0.97 23.01 3.90
CA PRO A 173 -0.68 24.28 4.52
C PRO A 173 0.49 24.91 3.78
N THR A 174 0.27 26.13 3.28
CA THR A 174 1.28 26.99 2.66
C THR A 174 2.33 27.42 3.67
#